data_a808a25e7eae5e1af14b1e3771a77331
#
_entry.id   a808a25e7eae5e1af14b1e3771a77331
#
_cell.length_a   1.000
_cell.length_b   1.000
_cell.length_c   1.000
_cell.angle_alpha   90.00
_cell.angle_beta   90.00
_cell.angle_gamma   90.00
#
_symmetry.space_group_name_H-M   'P 1'
#
loop_
_entity.id
_entity.type
_entity.pdbx_description
1 polymer ?
#
loop_
_entity_poly.entity_id
_entity_poly.type
_entity_poly.pdbx_seq_one_letter_code
_entity_poly.pdbx_strand_id
1 'polypeptide(L)'
;MIYLDNGATTLYKPECVIDAVVNAMKTQGNASRGAHGATLSASRTVYDARVKIAKFFNFDNPSNVIFTCNSTEALNIAINGIIKEGDKVVTTDTEHNSVLRPLYHLRESRHIDLQFVNADTKGILDLSHFEKNCDEKTKVVVVNHISNLTGNVNDIKTISNIARKVGAILIVDGSQSAGTRRVDVKELGIDVYCFTGHKGLYGPQGTGGLLVKEGIEIDAWKRGGSGVKTYEEDQPLEYPTRLEAGTLNSHGIAGLSAAIDFLNDTGIDNIEKKEKELTEYFYNEVLKIDGIKVYGDFSWVDANASPVGANLRSPLGHAAIVSLNVKDYDSGEVSDALSNDYGIATRPGAHCAPRLHIALGTKNQGAVRFSFSYFTKKEELDIAIKALREIAS
;
A
#
# COMPACT_ATOMS: atom_id res chain seq x y z
N MET A 1 -7.99 16.10 -19.13
CA MET A 1 -7.25 16.03 -17.86
C MET A 1 -6.31 14.82 -17.95
N ILE A 2 -5.02 15.02 -17.71
CA ILE A 2 -4.01 13.99 -17.59
C ILE A 2 -3.92 13.63 -16.11
N TYR A 3 -4.11 12.33 -15.78
CA TYR A 3 -4.15 11.90 -14.38
C TYR A 3 -2.90 11.11 -13.99
N LEU A 4 -2.03 11.75 -13.21
CA LEU A 4 -0.75 11.18 -12.75
C LEU A 4 -0.67 11.12 -11.20
N ASP A 5 -1.81 10.92 -10.52
CA ASP A 5 -1.89 10.71 -9.06
C ASP A 5 -2.44 9.31 -8.69
N ASN A 6 -2.08 8.28 -9.45
CA ASN A 6 -2.55 6.91 -9.23
C ASN A 6 -2.08 6.32 -7.88
N GLY A 7 -0.99 6.81 -7.33
CA GLY A 7 -0.50 6.43 -5.99
C GLY A 7 -1.40 6.91 -4.84
N ALA A 8 -2.30 7.89 -5.07
CA ALA A 8 -3.35 8.25 -4.12
C ALA A 8 -4.59 7.37 -4.31
N THR A 9 -5.07 7.26 -5.55
CA THR A 9 -6.15 6.35 -5.98
C THR A 9 -6.08 6.21 -7.50
N THR A 10 -6.38 5.06 -8.07
CA THR A 10 -6.54 4.95 -9.52
C THR A 10 -7.85 5.61 -9.96
N LEU A 11 -7.79 6.52 -10.94
CA LEU A 11 -8.98 7.17 -11.49
C LEU A 11 -9.74 6.22 -12.41
N TYR A 12 -9.04 5.63 -13.36
CA TYR A 12 -9.62 4.71 -14.32
C TYR A 12 -9.79 3.32 -13.70
N LYS A 13 -11.01 2.80 -13.77
CA LYS A 13 -11.36 1.44 -13.35
C LYS A 13 -11.70 0.60 -14.57
N PRO A 14 -11.33 -0.69 -14.61
CA PRO A 14 -11.82 -1.60 -15.64
C PRO A 14 -13.35 -1.62 -15.66
N GLU A 15 -13.96 -1.71 -16.84
CA GLU A 15 -15.43 -1.70 -16.99
C GLU A 15 -16.09 -2.83 -16.20
N CYS A 16 -15.45 -4.02 -16.16
CA CYS A 16 -15.93 -5.15 -15.38
C CYS A 16 -16.08 -4.85 -13.87
N VAL A 17 -15.28 -3.93 -13.34
CA VAL A 17 -15.38 -3.48 -11.94
C VAL A 17 -16.62 -2.63 -11.74
N ILE A 18 -16.90 -1.70 -12.65
CA ILE A 18 -18.07 -0.82 -12.63
C ILE A 18 -19.33 -1.67 -12.74
N ASP A 19 -19.38 -2.57 -13.73
CA ASP A 19 -20.50 -3.46 -13.96
C ASP A 19 -20.79 -4.36 -12.77
N ALA A 20 -19.75 -4.91 -12.13
CA ALA A 20 -19.90 -5.76 -10.94
C ALA A 20 -20.53 -5.00 -9.76
N VAL A 21 -20.11 -3.74 -9.53
CA VAL A 21 -20.70 -2.88 -8.48
C VAL A 21 -22.16 -2.59 -8.80
N VAL A 22 -22.46 -2.16 -10.02
CA VAL A 22 -23.83 -1.81 -10.45
C VAL A 22 -24.76 -3.05 -10.36
N ASN A 23 -24.28 -4.21 -10.82
CA ASN A 23 -25.05 -5.45 -10.73
C ASN A 23 -25.31 -5.85 -9.25
N ALA A 24 -24.30 -5.78 -8.40
CA ALA A 24 -24.43 -6.08 -6.98
C ALA A 24 -25.46 -5.14 -6.30
N MET A 25 -25.43 -3.85 -6.60
CA MET A 25 -26.43 -2.88 -6.08
C MET A 25 -27.86 -3.20 -6.51
N LYS A 26 -28.07 -3.80 -7.68
CA LYS A 26 -29.39 -4.16 -8.20
C LYS A 26 -29.93 -5.49 -7.68
N THR A 27 -29.04 -6.42 -7.27
CA THR A 27 -29.42 -7.83 -7.07
C THR A 27 -29.10 -8.38 -5.68
N GLN A 28 -28.24 -7.73 -4.91
CA GLN A 28 -27.76 -8.25 -3.64
C GLN A 28 -28.40 -7.57 -2.44
N GLY A 29 -28.70 -8.39 -1.40
CA GLY A 29 -29.11 -7.93 -0.08
C GLY A 29 -27.95 -7.91 0.92
N ASN A 30 -28.26 -7.96 2.22
CA ASN A 30 -27.27 -8.03 3.28
C ASN A 30 -26.59 -9.41 3.28
N ALA A 31 -25.26 -9.46 3.16
CA ALA A 31 -24.48 -10.69 3.07
C ALA A 31 -24.47 -11.57 4.33
N SER A 32 -24.88 -11.06 5.48
CA SER A 32 -24.75 -11.78 6.76
C SER A 32 -26.08 -12.14 7.45
N ARG A 33 -27.22 -11.70 6.91
CA ARG A 33 -28.49 -11.77 7.65
C ARG A 33 -29.67 -12.12 6.73
N GLY A 34 -30.03 -13.39 6.66
CA GLY A 34 -31.23 -13.88 5.97
C GLY A 34 -30.96 -15.13 5.13
N ALA A 35 -32.06 -15.85 4.85
CA ALA A 35 -32.03 -17.10 4.08
C ALA A 35 -32.61 -16.98 2.65
N HIS A 36 -32.96 -15.75 2.23
CA HIS A 36 -33.52 -15.51 0.89
C HIS A 36 -32.43 -15.31 -0.19
N GLY A 37 -32.78 -15.47 -1.45
CA GLY A 37 -31.88 -15.51 -2.59
C GLY A 37 -30.92 -14.31 -2.68
N ALA A 38 -31.39 -13.08 -2.41
CA ALA A 38 -30.54 -11.89 -2.45
C ALA A 38 -29.44 -11.90 -1.37
N THR A 39 -29.71 -12.39 -0.16
CA THR A 39 -28.72 -12.56 0.90
C THR A 39 -27.73 -13.65 0.56
N LEU A 40 -28.19 -14.81 0.08
CA LEU A 40 -27.31 -15.90 -0.32
C LEU A 40 -26.39 -15.50 -1.48
N SER A 41 -26.89 -14.71 -2.43
CA SER A 41 -26.08 -14.14 -3.52
C SER A 41 -24.98 -13.25 -2.97
N ALA A 42 -25.29 -12.31 -2.08
CA ALA A 42 -24.32 -11.43 -1.45
C ALA A 42 -23.26 -12.20 -0.64
N SER A 43 -23.69 -13.20 0.15
CA SER A 43 -22.78 -14.05 0.95
C SER A 43 -21.81 -14.82 0.06
N ARG A 44 -22.27 -15.38 -1.06
CA ARG A 44 -21.42 -16.07 -2.04
C ARG A 44 -20.42 -15.12 -2.67
N THR A 45 -20.86 -13.93 -3.11
CA THR A 45 -19.97 -12.90 -3.67
C THR A 45 -18.84 -12.52 -2.72
N VAL A 46 -19.16 -12.31 -1.43
CA VAL A 46 -18.16 -11.98 -0.41
C VAL A 46 -17.19 -13.14 -0.19
N TYR A 47 -17.68 -14.38 -0.13
CA TYR A 47 -16.84 -15.57 0.04
C TYR A 47 -15.95 -15.81 -1.19
N ASP A 48 -16.49 -15.72 -2.39
CA ASP A 48 -15.74 -15.89 -3.65
C ASP A 48 -14.63 -14.83 -3.77
N ALA A 49 -14.92 -13.59 -3.34
CA ALA A 49 -13.89 -12.53 -3.28
C ALA A 49 -12.74 -12.88 -2.33
N ARG A 50 -13.03 -13.50 -1.14
CA ARG A 50 -11.98 -13.97 -0.22
C ARG A 50 -11.12 -15.05 -0.87
N VAL A 51 -11.74 -16.01 -1.54
CA VAL A 51 -11.03 -17.09 -2.24
C VAL A 51 -10.12 -16.53 -3.34
N LYS A 52 -10.61 -15.58 -4.14
CA LYS A 52 -9.82 -14.94 -5.19
C LYS A 52 -8.65 -14.15 -4.63
N ILE A 53 -8.86 -13.36 -3.58
CA ILE A 53 -7.80 -12.57 -2.92
C ILE A 53 -6.77 -13.51 -2.30
N ALA A 54 -7.19 -14.56 -1.60
CA ALA A 54 -6.28 -15.57 -1.04
C ALA A 54 -5.40 -16.18 -2.14
N LYS A 55 -5.99 -16.59 -3.25
CA LYS A 55 -5.26 -17.16 -4.40
C LYS A 55 -4.31 -16.13 -5.03
N PHE A 56 -4.75 -14.88 -5.19
CA PHE A 56 -3.96 -13.80 -5.80
C PHE A 56 -2.66 -13.51 -5.03
N PHE A 57 -2.71 -13.60 -3.70
CA PHE A 57 -1.55 -13.38 -2.82
C PHE A 57 -0.85 -14.67 -2.35
N ASN A 58 -1.19 -15.84 -2.94
CA ASN A 58 -0.70 -17.17 -2.51
C ASN A 58 -0.89 -17.41 -1.01
N PHE A 59 -2.11 -17.20 -0.53
CA PHE A 59 -2.50 -17.34 0.86
C PHE A 59 -3.42 -18.55 1.06
N ASP A 60 -3.24 -19.35 2.16
CA ASP A 60 -3.87 -20.65 2.27
C ASP A 60 -5.33 -20.61 2.68
N ASN A 61 -5.66 -19.78 3.67
CA ASN A 61 -6.97 -19.82 4.33
C ASN A 61 -7.84 -18.60 3.97
N PRO A 62 -8.82 -18.74 3.04
CA PRO A 62 -9.72 -17.63 2.70
C PRO A 62 -10.48 -17.06 3.91
N SER A 63 -10.73 -17.84 4.97
CA SER A 63 -11.40 -17.33 6.18
C SER A 63 -10.54 -16.32 6.96
N ASN A 64 -9.24 -16.32 6.75
CA ASN A 64 -8.30 -15.35 7.34
C ASN A 64 -8.02 -14.15 6.43
N VAL A 65 -8.78 -13.98 5.35
CA VAL A 65 -8.88 -12.75 4.55
C VAL A 65 -9.96 -11.89 5.17
N ILE A 66 -9.61 -10.80 5.82
CA ILE A 66 -10.53 -9.91 6.53
C ILE A 66 -10.77 -8.67 5.67
N PHE A 67 -12.02 -8.32 5.40
CA PHE A 67 -12.37 -7.10 4.68
C PHE A 67 -12.42 -5.88 5.59
N THR A 68 -11.94 -4.78 5.08
CA THR A 68 -11.97 -3.46 5.70
C THR A 68 -12.35 -2.39 4.66
N CYS A 69 -12.62 -1.16 5.10
CA CYS A 69 -12.90 -0.10 4.15
C CYS A 69 -11.64 0.47 3.45
N ASN A 70 -10.44 0.19 3.98
CA ASN A 70 -9.14 0.59 3.41
C ASN A 70 -7.99 -0.01 4.22
N SER A 71 -6.75 0.17 3.75
CA SER A 71 -5.55 -0.27 4.48
C SER A 71 -5.34 0.43 5.81
N THR A 72 -5.79 1.67 5.98
CA THR A 72 -5.69 2.38 7.27
C THR A 72 -6.48 1.64 8.35
N GLU A 73 -7.70 1.19 8.05
CA GLU A 73 -8.47 0.36 8.98
C GLU A 73 -7.80 -1.00 9.21
N ALA A 74 -7.31 -1.65 8.15
CA ALA A 74 -6.59 -2.92 8.25
C ALA A 74 -5.36 -2.82 9.17
N LEU A 75 -4.54 -1.78 9.00
CA LEU A 75 -3.37 -1.49 9.83
C LEU A 75 -3.75 -1.18 11.28
N ASN A 76 -4.84 -0.42 11.51
CA ASN A 76 -5.32 -0.17 12.86
C ASN A 76 -5.79 -1.46 13.55
N ILE A 77 -6.49 -2.34 12.84
CA ILE A 77 -6.90 -3.65 13.36
C ILE A 77 -5.66 -4.48 13.75
N ALA A 78 -4.68 -4.60 12.85
CA ALA A 78 -3.48 -5.38 13.10
C ALA A 78 -2.63 -4.80 14.24
N ILE A 79 -2.31 -3.50 14.18
CA ILE A 79 -1.44 -2.82 15.15
C ILE A 79 -2.06 -2.81 16.54
N ASN A 80 -3.34 -2.39 16.66
CA ASN A 80 -3.99 -2.31 17.97
C ASN A 80 -4.35 -3.68 18.54
N GLY A 81 -4.65 -4.68 17.68
CA GLY A 81 -5.05 -6.00 18.12
C GLY A 81 -3.88 -6.91 18.51
N ILE A 82 -2.68 -6.70 17.94
CA ILE A 82 -1.50 -7.54 18.20
C ILE A 82 -0.64 -6.96 19.32
N ILE A 83 -0.33 -5.65 19.26
CA ILE A 83 0.65 -5.01 20.14
C ILE A 83 0.04 -4.81 21.55
N LYS A 84 0.76 -5.26 22.57
CA LYS A 84 0.37 -5.16 23.99
C LYS A 84 1.17 -4.09 24.71
N GLU A 85 0.78 -3.81 25.96
CA GLU A 85 1.48 -2.88 26.84
C GLU A 85 2.94 -3.32 27.06
N GLY A 86 3.88 -2.39 26.92
CA GLY A 86 5.32 -2.62 27.12
C GLY A 86 6.02 -3.37 26.01
N ASP A 87 5.33 -3.79 24.94
CA ASP A 87 5.96 -4.49 23.81
C ASP A 87 7.01 -3.63 23.12
N LYS A 88 8.11 -4.25 22.70
CA LYS A 88 9.07 -3.64 21.80
C LYS A 88 8.61 -3.80 20.34
N VAL A 89 8.51 -2.68 19.64
CA VAL A 89 8.05 -2.60 18.25
C VAL A 89 9.09 -1.90 17.39
N VAL A 90 9.46 -2.51 16.26
CA VAL A 90 10.39 -1.94 15.28
C VAL A 90 9.61 -1.53 14.04
N THR A 91 9.84 -0.31 13.58
CA THR A 91 9.24 0.24 12.35
C THR A 91 10.27 1.09 11.60
N THR A 92 9.88 1.84 10.54
CA THR A 92 10.83 2.51 9.67
C THR A 92 10.52 3.98 9.43
N ASP A 93 11.52 4.70 8.88
CA ASP A 93 11.33 6.09 8.42
C ASP A 93 10.50 6.18 7.14
N THR A 94 10.30 5.07 6.42
CA THR A 94 9.55 5.08 5.14
C THR A 94 8.03 4.95 5.32
N GLU A 95 7.55 4.84 6.57
CA GLU A 95 6.15 4.55 6.86
C GLU A 95 5.19 5.70 6.56
N HIS A 96 4.01 5.31 6.11
CA HIS A 96 2.85 6.19 5.98
C HIS A 96 2.23 6.49 7.37
N ASN A 97 1.53 7.61 7.50
CA ASN A 97 0.80 7.98 8.74
C ASN A 97 -0.21 6.91 9.21
N SER A 98 -0.67 6.02 8.34
CA SER A 98 -1.53 4.89 8.70
C SER A 98 -0.84 3.86 9.60
N VAL A 99 0.50 3.83 9.59
CA VAL A 99 1.35 3.06 10.52
C VAL A 99 1.83 3.94 11.67
N LEU A 100 2.36 5.12 11.35
CA LEU A 100 3.01 5.99 12.35
C LEU A 100 2.05 6.46 13.45
N ARG A 101 0.84 6.91 13.07
CA ARG A 101 -0.11 7.47 14.05
C ARG A 101 -0.63 6.43 15.04
N PRO A 102 -1.07 5.21 14.64
CA PRO A 102 -1.38 4.17 15.60
C PRO A 102 -0.21 3.81 16.50
N LEU A 103 1.02 3.71 15.97
CA LEU A 103 2.20 3.38 16.79
C LEU A 103 2.54 4.51 17.78
N TYR A 104 2.46 5.78 17.37
CA TYR A 104 2.65 6.90 18.31
C TYR A 104 1.57 6.92 19.39
N HIS A 105 0.31 6.62 19.03
CA HIS A 105 -0.76 6.48 20.02
C HIS A 105 -0.45 5.35 21.02
N LEU A 106 -0.01 4.18 20.56
CA LEU A 106 0.34 3.06 21.44
C LEU A 106 1.58 3.34 22.29
N ARG A 107 2.54 4.11 21.79
CA ARG A 107 3.68 4.56 22.61
C ARG A 107 3.24 5.33 23.85
N GLU A 108 2.25 6.23 23.70
CA GLU A 108 1.72 7.02 24.81
C GLU A 108 0.74 6.22 25.69
N SER A 109 -0.14 5.40 25.08
CA SER A 109 -1.24 4.75 25.79
C SER A 109 -0.93 3.35 26.32
N ARG A 110 0.05 2.64 25.73
CA ARG A 110 0.49 1.29 26.11
C ARG A 110 1.97 1.22 26.44
N HIS A 111 2.68 2.35 26.49
CA HIS A 111 4.09 2.45 26.85
C HIS A 111 4.99 1.49 26.07
N ILE A 112 4.69 1.28 24.78
CA ILE A 112 5.51 0.43 23.92
C ILE A 112 6.90 1.03 23.70
N ASP A 113 7.93 0.17 23.61
CA ASP A 113 9.28 0.56 23.18
C ASP A 113 9.32 0.64 21.65
N LEU A 114 9.09 1.85 21.09
CA LEU A 114 8.99 2.08 19.65
C LEU A 114 10.34 2.50 19.07
N GLN A 115 10.94 1.61 18.26
CA GLN A 115 12.21 1.82 17.60
C GLN A 115 12.03 2.06 16.09
N PHE A 116 12.90 2.92 15.52
CA PHE A 116 12.86 3.25 14.10
C PHE A 116 14.15 2.83 13.39
N VAL A 117 13.99 2.18 12.24
CA VAL A 117 15.08 1.98 11.29
C VAL A 117 15.13 3.16 10.34
N ASN A 118 16.30 3.82 10.30
CA ASN A 118 16.46 5.04 9.54
C ASN A 118 16.58 4.76 8.04
N ALA A 119 16.07 5.70 7.24
CA ALA A 119 16.30 5.77 5.82
C ALA A 119 17.43 6.78 5.50
N ASP A 120 18.16 6.54 4.42
CA ASP A 120 19.14 7.48 3.89
C ASP A 120 18.49 8.61 3.08
N THR A 121 19.32 9.48 2.48
CA THR A 121 18.87 10.61 1.64
C THR A 121 18.25 10.20 0.30
N LYS A 122 18.26 8.90 -0.04
CA LYS A 122 17.54 8.30 -1.17
C LYS A 122 16.29 7.53 -0.72
N GLY A 123 16.03 7.47 0.59
CA GLY A 123 14.92 6.73 1.15
C GLY A 123 15.16 5.21 1.22
N ILE A 124 16.43 4.77 1.22
CA ILE A 124 16.82 3.37 1.36
C ILE A 124 16.99 3.05 2.84
N LEU A 125 16.39 1.94 3.30
CA LEU A 125 16.54 1.47 4.67
C LEU A 125 17.86 0.77 4.89
N ASP A 126 18.52 1.05 6.01
CA ASP A 126 19.70 0.30 6.44
C ASP A 126 19.29 -1.02 7.11
N LEU A 127 19.41 -2.12 6.38
CA LEU A 127 19.07 -3.45 6.89
C LEU A 127 19.94 -3.87 8.10
N SER A 128 21.15 -3.32 8.24
CA SER A 128 21.99 -3.58 9.43
C SER A 128 21.39 -2.95 10.69
N HIS A 129 20.63 -1.86 10.53
CA HIS A 129 19.84 -1.26 11.61
C HIS A 129 18.66 -2.13 12.04
N PHE A 130 18.03 -2.89 11.11
CA PHE A 130 17.02 -3.88 11.50
C PHE A 130 17.64 -4.94 12.41
N GLU A 131 18.79 -5.49 12.03
CA GLU A 131 19.47 -6.51 12.84
C GLU A 131 19.87 -6.01 14.24
N LYS A 132 20.26 -4.73 14.35
CA LYS A 132 20.61 -4.10 15.63
C LYS A 132 19.40 -3.79 16.50
N ASN A 133 18.28 -3.37 15.88
CA ASN A 133 17.08 -2.98 16.60
C ASN A 133 16.17 -4.17 16.94
N CYS A 134 16.25 -5.27 16.18
CA CYS A 134 15.50 -6.49 16.45
C CYS A 134 16.27 -7.42 17.39
N ASP A 135 15.77 -7.61 18.59
CA ASP A 135 16.29 -8.52 19.61
C ASP A 135 15.17 -9.41 20.17
N GLU A 136 15.48 -10.27 21.12
CA GLU A 136 14.54 -11.22 21.74
C GLU A 136 13.31 -10.53 22.43
N LYS A 137 13.41 -9.23 22.72
CA LYS A 137 12.30 -8.44 23.27
C LYS A 137 11.36 -7.93 22.19
N THR A 138 11.80 -7.91 20.93
CA THR A 138 10.99 -7.41 19.82
C THR A 138 9.82 -8.34 19.57
N LYS A 139 8.59 -7.80 19.65
CA LYS A 139 7.34 -8.54 19.45
C LYS A 139 6.75 -8.33 18.08
N VAL A 140 6.89 -7.13 17.52
CA VAL A 140 6.29 -6.78 16.23
C VAL A 140 7.27 -5.95 15.41
N VAL A 141 7.34 -6.26 14.11
CA VAL A 141 7.95 -5.42 13.08
C VAL A 141 6.84 -4.94 12.16
N VAL A 142 6.74 -3.62 11.94
CA VAL A 142 5.77 -3.02 11.02
C VAL A 142 6.53 -2.27 9.93
N VAL A 143 6.29 -2.65 8.66
CA VAL A 143 7.02 -2.07 7.52
C VAL A 143 6.13 -1.94 6.29
N ASN A 144 6.28 -0.87 5.52
CA ASN A 144 5.66 -0.76 4.21
C ASN A 144 6.47 -1.57 3.17
N HIS A 145 5.78 -2.23 2.24
CA HIS A 145 6.45 -2.94 1.15
C HIS A 145 7.05 -1.96 0.12
N ILE A 146 6.32 -0.89 -0.17
CA ILE A 146 6.73 0.15 -1.12
C ILE A 146 6.44 1.51 -0.52
N SER A 147 7.42 2.41 -0.60
CA SER A 147 7.26 3.79 -0.19
C SER A 147 6.28 4.52 -1.12
N ASN A 148 5.25 5.11 -0.55
CA ASN A 148 4.28 5.93 -1.30
C ASN A 148 4.84 7.28 -1.75
N LEU A 149 6.01 7.68 -1.28
CA LEU A 149 6.69 8.92 -1.64
C LEU A 149 7.78 8.68 -2.68
N THR A 150 8.72 7.78 -2.40
CA THR A 150 9.87 7.55 -3.31
C THR A 150 9.65 6.44 -4.34
N GLY A 151 8.69 5.54 -4.12
CA GLY A 151 8.52 4.34 -4.95
C GLY A 151 9.53 3.23 -4.66
N ASN A 152 10.46 3.44 -3.73
CA ASN A 152 11.45 2.41 -3.33
C ASN A 152 10.75 1.18 -2.77
N VAL A 153 11.25 0.01 -3.13
CA VAL A 153 10.77 -1.29 -2.66
C VAL A 153 11.66 -1.76 -1.52
N ASN A 154 11.06 -2.07 -0.38
CA ASN A 154 11.76 -2.61 0.79
C ASN A 154 11.94 -4.13 0.67
N ASP A 155 13.08 -4.66 1.11
CA ASP A 155 13.38 -6.10 1.11
C ASP A 155 12.63 -6.83 2.23
N ILE A 156 11.34 -7.08 1.95
CA ILE A 156 10.46 -7.78 2.90
C ILE A 156 10.99 -9.17 3.24
N LYS A 157 11.63 -9.86 2.29
CA LYS A 157 12.17 -11.21 2.54
C LYS A 157 13.28 -11.19 3.58
N THR A 158 14.23 -10.26 3.44
CA THR A 158 15.32 -10.09 4.43
C THR A 158 14.76 -9.62 5.77
N ILE A 159 13.86 -8.64 5.78
CA ILE A 159 13.21 -8.14 7.01
C ILE A 159 12.43 -9.26 7.71
N SER A 160 11.69 -10.07 6.96
CA SER A 160 11.00 -11.26 7.49
C SER A 160 11.94 -12.25 8.15
N ASN A 161 13.09 -12.50 7.52
CA ASN A 161 14.10 -13.41 8.10
C ASN A 161 14.67 -12.85 9.42
N ILE A 162 14.90 -11.54 9.51
CA ILE A 162 15.35 -10.88 10.74
C ILE A 162 14.27 -10.99 11.83
N ALA A 163 13.02 -10.62 11.52
CA ALA A 163 11.90 -10.71 12.46
C ALA A 163 11.70 -12.14 12.98
N ARG A 164 11.78 -13.15 12.10
CA ARG A 164 11.62 -14.57 12.45
C ARG A 164 12.72 -15.08 13.37
N LYS A 165 13.98 -14.63 13.21
CA LYS A 165 15.09 -15.03 14.08
C LYS A 165 14.84 -14.69 15.55
N VAL A 166 14.08 -13.63 15.82
CA VAL A 166 13.76 -13.15 17.17
C VAL A 166 12.31 -13.47 17.61
N GLY A 167 11.55 -14.18 16.76
CA GLY A 167 10.15 -14.55 17.04
C GLY A 167 9.17 -13.40 16.95
N ALA A 168 9.52 -12.30 16.28
CA ALA A 168 8.64 -11.15 16.09
C ALA A 168 7.63 -11.38 14.95
N ILE A 169 6.41 -10.86 15.11
CA ILE A 169 5.36 -10.85 14.09
C ILE A 169 5.65 -9.76 13.07
N LEU A 170 5.62 -10.08 11.78
CA LEU A 170 5.80 -9.13 10.69
C LEU A 170 4.47 -8.66 10.11
N ILE A 171 4.15 -7.38 10.30
CA ILE A 171 3.02 -6.68 9.68
C ILE A 171 3.54 -5.87 8.49
N VAL A 172 2.97 -6.08 7.30
CA VAL A 172 3.37 -5.38 6.07
C VAL A 172 2.24 -4.50 5.55
N ASP A 173 2.53 -3.20 5.37
CA ASP A 173 1.67 -2.30 4.62
C ASP A 173 1.89 -2.50 3.12
N GLY A 174 0.96 -3.20 2.48
CA GLY A 174 0.93 -3.50 1.05
C GLY A 174 0.18 -2.47 0.21
N SER A 175 -0.15 -1.30 0.73
CA SER A 175 -0.99 -0.29 0.04
C SER A 175 -0.50 0.12 -1.34
N GLN A 176 0.81 0.07 -1.59
CA GLN A 176 1.42 0.43 -2.88
C GLN A 176 1.88 -0.79 -3.68
N SER A 177 1.99 -1.98 -3.07
CA SER A 177 2.44 -3.19 -3.74
C SER A 177 1.30 -4.08 -4.23
N ALA A 178 0.14 -4.04 -3.55
CA ALA A 178 -1.03 -4.82 -3.95
C ALA A 178 -1.52 -4.40 -5.34
N GLY A 179 -1.40 -5.31 -6.32
CA GLY A 179 -1.85 -5.13 -7.69
C GLY A 179 -0.89 -4.40 -8.64
N THR A 180 0.24 -3.88 -8.15
CA THR A 180 1.27 -3.26 -9.00
C THR A 180 2.44 -4.20 -9.28
N ARG A 181 2.60 -5.22 -8.44
CA ARG A 181 3.61 -6.27 -8.57
C ARG A 181 3.13 -7.57 -7.94
N ARG A 182 3.84 -8.64 -8.28
CA ARG A 182 3.57 -9.93 -7.65
C ARG A 182 3.95 -9.89 -6.17
N VAL A 183 2.99 -10.25 -5.31
CA VAL A 183 3.20 -10.42 -3.87
C VAL A 183 2.81 -11.84 -3.50
N ASP A 184 3.79 -12.63 -3.10
CA ASP A 184 3.60 -13.96 -2.54
C ASP A 184 3.84 -13.90 -1.04
N VAL A 185 2.76 -13.90 -0.24
CA VAL A 185 2.87 -13.69 1.21
C VAL A 185 3.57 -14.84 1.92
N LYS A 186 3.52 -16.07 1.37
CA LYS A 186 4.24 -17.22 1.92
C LYS A 186 5.74 -17.15 1.64
N GLU A 187 6.08 -16.89 0.36
CA GLU A 187 7.47 -16.75 -0.06
C GLU A 187 8.17 -15.63 0.69
N LEU A 188 7.53 -14.46 0.81
CA LEU A 188 8.04 -13.32 1.55
C LEU A 188 8.06 -13.55 3.07
N GLY A 189 7.29 -14.52 3.58
CA GLY A 189 7.21 -14.86 4.99
C GLY A 189 6.50 -13.82 5.84
N ILE A 190 5.46 -13.21 5.28
CA ILE A 190 4.64 -12.18 5.92
C ILE A 190 3.64 -12.85 6.86
N ASP A 191 3.47 -12.31 8.07
CA ASP A 191 2.49 -12.81 9.04
C ASP A 191 1.15 -12.09 8.93
N VAL A 192 1.17 -10.75 8.70
CA VAL A 192 -0.03 -9.95 8.42
C VAL A 192 0.25 -9.01 7.25
N TYR A 193 -0.54 -9.11 6.18
CA TYR A 193 -0.45 -8.26 5.00
C TYR A 193 -1.68 -7.38 4.87
N CYS A 194 -1.53 -6.05 4.98
CA CYS A 194 -2.61 -5.08 4.87
C CYS A 194 -2.64 -4.45 3.47
N PHE A 195 -3.83 -4.34 2.86
CA PHE A 195 -3.97 -3.81 1.50
C PHE A 195 -5.18 -2.88 1.36
N THR A 196 -5.19 -2.08 0.29
CA THR A 196 -6.33 -1.24 -0.11
C THR A 196 -6.78 -1.60 -1.52
N GLY A 197 -8.09 -1.60 -1.76
CA GLY A 197 -8.64 -2.01 -3.05
C GLY A 197 -8.55 -0.94 -4.14
N HIS A 198 -8.53 0.35 -3.77
CA HIS A 198 -8.74 1.46 -4.71
C HIS A 198 -7.48 1.99 -5.44
N LYS A 199 -6.30 1.43 -5.14
CA LYS A 199 -5.03 1.75 -5.81
C LYS A 199 -4.70 0.69 -6.87
N GLY A 200 -3.53 0.07 -6.82
CA GLY A 200 -3.06 -0.91 -7.80
C GLY A 200 -3.98 -2.12 -8.01
N LEU A 201 -4.85 -2.44 -7.05
CA LEU A 201 -5.88 -3.46 -7.24
C LEU A 201 -7.05 -3.01 -8.14
N TYR A 202 -7.15 -1.75 -8.55
CA TYR A 202 -8.21 -1.19 -9.42
C TYR A 202 -9.64 -1.36 -8.91
N GLY A 203 -9.84 -1.77 -7.67
CA GLY A 203 -11.16 -1.88 -7.03
C GLY A 203 -11.75 -0.53 -6.62
N PRO A 204 -13.00 -0.51 -6.14
CA PRO A 204 -13.66 0.69 -5.65
C PRO A 204 -13.01 1.24 -4.36
N GLN A 205 -13.16 2.55 -4.13
CA GLN A 205 -12.94 3.13 -2.80
C GLN A 205 -13.87 2.48 -1.77
N GLY A 206 -13.49 2.50 -0.50
CA GLY A 206 -14.26 1.82 0.55
C GLY A 206 -14.05 0.30 0.55
N THR A 207 -12.96 -0.19 -0.06
CA THR A 207 -12.54 -1.60 -0.05
C THR A 207 -11.07 -1.72 0.33
N GLY A 208 -10.76 -2.74 1.09
CA GLY A 208 -9.43 -3.11 1.53
C GLY A 208 -9.50 -4.36 2.39
N GLY A 209 -8.41 -4.72 3.02
CA GLY A 209 -8.39 -5.89 3.90
C GLY A 209 -7.02 -6.20 4.46
N LEU A 210 -6.99 -7.27 5.24
CA LEU A 210 -5.75 -7.87 5.72
C LEU A 210 -5.83 -9.39 5.58
N LEU A 211 -4.68 -9.99 5.31
CA LEU A 211 -4.45 -11.42 5.35
C LEU A 211 -3.77 -11.72 6.68
N VAL A 212 -4.31 -12.65 7.45
CA VAL A 212 -3.79 -13.02 8.77
C VAL A 212 -3.34 -14.47 8.72
N LYS A 213 -2.02 -14.70 8.85
CA LYS A 213 -1.44 -16.04 8.85
C LYS A 213 -2.02 -16.87 9.99
N GLU A 214 -2.19 -18.17 9.76
CA GLU A 214 -2.69 -19.10 10.76
C GLU A 214 -1.80 -19.08 12.01
N GLY A 215 -2.42 -19.09 13.18
CA GLY A 215 -1.77 -18.97 14.48
C GLY A 215 -1.48 -17.55 14.95
N ILE A 216 -1.72 -16.52 14.13
CA ILE A 216 -1.65 -15.13 14.58
C ILE A 216 -2.99 -14.70 15.16
N GLU A 217 -2.99 -14.34 16.45
CA GLU A 217 -4.15 -13.85 17.16
C GLU A 217 -4.20 -12.32 17.14
N ILE A 218 -5.32 -11.77 16.68
CA ILE A 218 -5.60 -10.33 16.66
C ILE A 218 -6.83 -10.05 17.51
N ASP A 219 -6.71 -9.27 18.57
CA ASP A 219 -7.86 -8.85 19.36
C ASP A 219 -8.78 -7.95 18.55
N ALA A 220 -10.09 -8.10 18.77
CA ALA A 220 -11.07 -7.26 18.09
C ALA A 220 -10.90 -5.79 18.49
N TRP A 221 -10.36 -4.98 17.58
CA TRP A 221 -10.26 -3.54 17.74
C TRP A 221 -11.62 -2.86 17.63
N LYS A 222 -12.45 -3.35 16.74
CA LYS A 222 -13.82 -2.88 16.48
C LYS A 222 -14.82 -3.94 16.94
N ARG A 223 -15.80 -3.58 17.74
CA ARG A 223 -16.84 -4.46 18.24
C ARG A 223 -18.21 -4.01 17.79
N GLY A 224 -19.14 -4.96 17.57
CA GLY A 224 -20.49 -4.66 17.13
C GLY A 224 -21.19 -5.85 16.48
N GLY A 225 -22.29 -5.59 15.80
CA GLY A 225 -23.09 -6.64 15.20
C GLY A 225 -22.34 -7.45 14.14
N SER A 226 -22.25 -8.76 14.36
CA SER A 226 -21.59 -9.71 13.45
C SER A 226 -22.59 -10.53 12.62
N GLY A 227 -23.88 -10.53 13.02
CA GLY A 227 -24.92 -11.37 12.41
C GLY A 227 -25.00 -12.79 12.96
N VAL A 228 -24.06 -13.18 13.82
CA VAL A 228 -24.01 -14.49 14.50
C VAL A 228 -23.76 -14.31 16.00
N LYS A 229 -24.01 -15.35 16.78
CA LYS A 229 -23.76 -15.39 18.23
C LYS A 229 -24.33 -14.19 19.00
N THR A 230 -25.58 -13.82 18.70
CA THR A 230 -26.22 -12.57 19.15
C THR A 230 -26.28 -12.40 20.67
N TYR A 231 -26.26 -13.50 21.44
CA TYR A 231 -26.35 -13.50 22.89
C TYR A 231 -24.99 -13.51 23.61
N GLU A 232 -23.86 -13.58 22.84
CA GLU A 232 -22.51 -13.43 23.41
C GLU A 232 -22.24 -11.94 23.65
N GLU A 233 -21.64 -11.61 24.81
CA GLU A 233 -21.34 -10.21 25.21
C GLU A 233 -20.15 -9.63 24.44
N ASP A 234 -19.19 -10.45 24.01
CA ASP A 234 -18.01 -10.01 23.25
C ASP A 234 -18.09 -10.44 21.77
N GLN A 235 -17.13 -9.98 20.99
CA GLN A 235 -17.00 -10.31 19.58
C GLN A 235 -16.69 -11.81 19.41
N PRO A 236 -17.28 -12.51 18.41
CA PRO A 236 -16.93 -13.88 18.11
C PRO A 236 -15.43 -14.08 17.93
N LEU A 237 -14.92 -15.25 18.35
CA LEU A 237 -13.48 -15.52 18.31
C LEU A 237 -12.98 -15.97 16.93
N GLU A 238 -13.87 -16.45 16.08
CA GLU A 238 -13.52 -17.04 14.78
C GLU A 238 -13.32 -15.95 13.72
N TYR A 239 -12.27 -16.08 12.90
CA TYR A 239 -12.12 -15.29 11.68
C TYR A 239 -13.10 -15.74 10.59
N PRO A 240 -13.54 -14.84 9.75
CA PRO A 240 -13.28 -13.40 9.70
C PRO A 240 -14.13 -12.57 10.66
N THR A 241 -15.16 -13.14 11.26
CA THR A 241 -16.22 -12.46 12.03
C THR A 241 -15.67 -11.66 13.21
N ARG A 242 -14.60 -12.16 13.83
CA ARG A 242 -13.90 -11.50 14.95
C ARG A 242 -13.47 -10.07 14.61
N LEU A 243 -13.06 -9.82 13.37
CA LEU A 243 -12.49 -8.55 12.94
C LEU A 243 -13.42 -7.76 12.00
N GLU A 244 -14.58 -8.32 11.61
CA GLU A 244 -15.54 -7.72 10.68
C GLU A 244 -16.83 -7.31 11.39
N ALA A 245 -16.77 -6.33 12.28
CA ALA A 245 -17.96 -5.78 12.92
C ALA A 245 -18.74 -4.86 11.96
N GLY A 246 -20.07 -5.06 11.88
CA GLY A 246 -20.97 -4.27 11.05
C GLY A 246 -21.30 -4.92 9.70
N THR A 247 -22.11 -4.23 8.90
CA THR A 247 -22.46 -4.69 7.55
C THR A 247 -21.30 -4.40 6.60
N LEU A 248 -20.83 -5.44 5.92
CA LEU A 248 -19.75 -5.31 4.93
C LEU A 248 -20.21 -4.53 3.68
N ASN A 249 -19.28 -3.85 3.03
CA ASN A 249 -19.47 -3.22 1.72
C ASN A 249 -19.52 -4.30 0.61
N SER A 250 -20.57 -5.12 0.59
CA SER A 250 -20.70 -6.24 -0.36
C SER A 250 -20.67 -5.78 -1.83
N HIS A 251 -21.21 -4.60 -2.13
CA HIS A 251 -21.18 -4.03 -3.47
C HIS A 251 -19.76 -3.66 -3.91
N GLY A 252 -19.01 -2.99 -3.05
CA GLY A 252 -17.61 -2.68 -3.31
C GLY A 252 -16.74 -3.95 -3.39
N ILE A 253 -17.02 -4.96 -2.56
CA ILE A 253 -16.33 -6.25 -2.57
C ILE A 253 -16.60 -6.99 -3.89
N ALA A 254 -17.81 -6.91 -4.45
CA ALA A 254 -18.10 -7.43 -5.79
C ALA A 254 -17.21 -6.79 -6.86
N GLY A 255 -17.06 -5.46 -6.82
CA GLY A 255 -16.16 -4.74 -7.70
C GLY A 255 -14.69 -5.12 -7.49
N LEU A 256 -14.24 -5.27 -6.24
CA LEU A 256 -12.89 -5.72 -5.93
C LEU A 256 -12.64 -7.15 -6.44
N SER A 257 -13.62 -8.04 -6.33
CA SER A 257 -13.55 -9.40 -6.90
C SER A 257 -13.35 -9.39 -8.42
N ALA A 258 -14.12 -8.55 -9.13
CA ALA A 258 -13.97 -8.38 -10.58
C ALA A 258 -12.61 -7.73 -10.95
N ALA A 259 -12.09 -6.85 -10.10
CA ALA A 259 -10.77 -6.26 -10.28
C ALA A 259 -9.64 -7.30 -10.16
N ILE A 260 -9.75 -8.27 -9.25
CA ILE A 260 -8.80 -9.38 -9.16
C ILE A 260 -8.85 -10.27 -10.42
N ASP A 261 -10.04 -10.51 -10.99
CA ASP A 261 -10.14 -11.23 -12.27
C ASP A 261 -9.42 -10.46 -13.39
N PHE A 262 -9.67 -9.15 -13.50
CA PHE A 262 -8.97 -8.29 -14.46
C PHE A 262 -7.44 -8.36 -14.31
N LEU A 263 -6.92 -8.31 -13.08
CA LEU A 263 -5.48 -8.40 -12.81
C LEU A 263 -4.91 -9.77 -13.22
N ASN A 264 -5.65 -10.85 -12.97
CA ASN A 264 -5.25 -12.20 -13.38
C ASN A 264 -5.25 -12.35 -14.91
N ASP A 265 -6.28 -11.82 -15.60
CA ASP A 265 -6.42 -11.91 -17.05
C ASP A 265 -5.38 -11.05 -17.78
N THR A 266 -5.08 -9.86 -17.26
CA THR A 266 -4.03 -8.96 -17.78
C THR A 266 -2.63 -9.52 -17.52
N GLY A 267 -2.46 -10.21 -16.40
CA GLY A 267 -1.18 -10.68 -15.88
C GLY A 267 -0.41 -9.60 -15.12
N ILE A 268 -0.12 -9.87 -13.85
CA ILE A 268 0.57 -8.90 -12.97
C ILE A 268 1.95 -8.51 -13.51
N ASP A 269 2.66 -9.44 -14.15
CA ASP A 269 3.98 -9.19 -14.75
C ASP A 269 3.90 -8.20 -15.93
N ASN A 270 2.79 -8.21 -16.70
CA ASN A 270 2.56 -7.24 -17.77
C ASN A 270 2.27 -5.85 -17.22
N ILE A 271 1.56 -5.77 -16.09
CA ILE A 271 1.28 -4.51 -15.40
C ILE A 271 2.59 -3.92 -14.87
N GLU A 272 3.36 -4.70 -14.11
CA GLU A 272 4.66 -4.28 -13.55
C GLU A 272 5.62 -3.84 -14.66
N LYS A 273 5.71 -4.61 -15.76
CA LYS A 273 6.55 -4.26 -16.90
C LYS A 273 6.18 -2.91 -17.51
N LYS A 274 4.90 -2.69 -17.80
CA LYS A 274 4.42 -1.43 -18.39
C LYS A 274 4.65 -0.25 -17.45
N GLU A 275 4.33 -0.39 -16.17
CA GLU A 275 4.55 0.65 -15.17
C GLU A 275 6.03 0.97 -15.00
N LYS A 276 6.90 -0.04 -15.05
CA LYS A 276 8.37 0.13 -15.04
C LYS A 276 8.86 0.91 -16.27
N GLU A 277 8.41 0.53 -17.48
CA GLU A 277 8.79 1.22 -18.72
C GLU A 277 8.39 2.71 -18.70
N LEU A 278 7.18 3.03 -18.21
CA LEU A 278 6.72 4.41 -18.05
C LEU A 278 7.58 5.19 -17.03
N THR A 279 7.92 4.55 -15.92
CA THR A 279 8.73 5.15 -14.85
C THR A 279 10.14 5.45 -15.33
N GLU A 280 10.78 4.50 -16.00
CA GLU A 280 12.10 4.65 -16.59
C GLU A 280 12.13 5.76 -17.63
N TYR A 281 11.13 5.78 -18.51
CA TYR A 281 11.01 6.82 -19.52
C TYR A 281 10.88 8.21 -18.89
N PHE A 282 9.94 8.39 -17.95
CA PHE A 282 9.69 9.68 -17.31
C PHE A 282 10.92 10.14 -16.51
N TYR A 283 11.53 9.26 -15.73
CA TYR A 283 12.74 9.54 -14.95
C TYR A 283 13.87 10.06 -15.84
N ASN A 284 14.19 9.33 -16.92
CA ASN A 284 15.28 9.70 -17.84
C ASN A 284 15.04 11.05 -18.52
N GLU A 285 13.80 11.41 -18.82
CA GLU A 285 13.49 12.68 -19.47
C GLU A 285 13.49 13.86 -18.50
N VAL A 286 12.97 13.69 -17.27
CA VAL A 286 12.98 14.79 -16.29
C VAL A 286 14.37 15.12 -15.78
N LEU A 287 15.28 14.16 -15.73
CA LEU A 287 16.69 14.42 -15.37
C LEU A 287 17.43 15.32 -16.36
N LYS A 288 16.94 15.47 -17.59
CA LYS A 288 17.52 16.38 -18.61
C LYS A 288 17.08 17.84 -18.43
N ILE A 289 16.21 18.12 -17.46
CA ILE A 289 15.67 19.45 -17.19
C ILE A 289 16.46 20.09 -16.05
N ASP A 290 17.12 21.20 -16.33
CA ASP A 290 17.85 21.94 -15.31
C ASP A 290 16.93 22.40 -14.18
N GLY A 291 17.39 22.26 -12.93
CA GLY A 291 16.62 22.63 -11.75
C GLY A 291 15.64 21.57 -11.26
N ILE A 292 15.56 20.39 -11.90
CA ILE A 292 14.80 19.26 -11.38
C ILE A 292 15.67 18.42 -10.43
N LYS A 293 15.13 18.11 -9.25
CA LYS A 293 15.70 17.15 -8.30
C LYS A 293 14.73 16.03 -8.06
N VAL A 294 15.12 14.80 -8.39
CA VAL A 294 14.31 13.58 -8.19
C VAL A 294 14.70 12.89 -6.89
N TYR A 295 13.73 12.29 -6.19
CA TYR A 295 13.88 11.58 -4.92
C TYR A 295 13.55 10.10 -5.08
N GLY A 296 14.38 9.24 -4.52
CA GLY A 296 14.25 7.78 -4.59
C GLY A 296 15.53 7.11 -5.10
N ASP A 297 15.54 5.79 -5.12
CA ASP A 297 16.62 4.98 -5.69
C ASP A 297 16.26 4.51 -7.09
N PHE A 298 16.88 5.13 -8.09
CA PHE A 298 16.75 4.78 -9.51
C PHE A 298 17.99 4.06 -10.06
N SER A 299 18.84 3.50 -9.20
CA SER A 299 20.06 2.79 -9.61
C SER A 299 19.79 1.58 -10.54
N TRP A 300 18.59 1.09 -10.58
CA TRP A 300 18.13 0.03 -11.48
C TRP A 300 17.97 0.51 -12.95
N VAL A 301 17.83 1.82 -13.19
CA VAL A 301 17.77 2.43 -14.53
C VAL A 301 19.17 2.61 -15.10
N ASP A 302 20.14 2.95 -14.26
CA ASP A 302 21.52 3.20 -14.63
C ASP A 302 22.31 1.89 -14.84
N ALA A 303 21.82 0.96 -15.63
CA ALA A 303 22.46 -0.33 -15.90
C ALA A 303 23.88 -0.18 -16.52
N ASN A 304 24.26 1.01 -17.00
CA ASN A 304 25.57 1.37 -17.50
C ASN A 304 26.42 2.18 -16.50
N ALA A 305 25.88 2.57 -15.34
CA ALA A 305 26.68 3.18 -14.30
C ALA A 305 27.57 2.14 -13.64
N SER A 306 28.87 2.42 -13.66
CA SER A 306 30.03 1.62 -13.24
C SER A 306 29.79 0.73 -12.00
N PRO A 307 30.42 -0.47 -11.91
CA PRO A 307 30.19 -1.46 -10.83
C PRO A 307 30.78 -1.06 -9.47
N VAL A 308 31.05 0.20 -9.22
CA VAL A 308 31.53 0.68 -7.92
C VAL A 308 30.33 0.80 -6.98
N GLY A 309 30.11 -0.22 -6.17
CA GLY A 309 29.02 -0.28 -5.18
C GLY A 309 27.96 -1.36 -5.43
N ALA A 310 28.31 -2.46 -6.08
CA ALA A 310 27.39 -3.58 -6.41
C ALA A 310 26.60 -4.18 -5.21
N ASN A 311 26.97 -3.85 -3.99
CA ASN A 311 26.29 -4.30 -2.76
C ASN A 311 25.15 -3.40 -2.29
N LEU A 312 24.85 -2.27 -2.98
CA LEU A 312 23.83 -1.29 -2.61
C LEU A 312 22.72 -1.14 -3.65
N ARG A 313 22.71 -1.97 -4.70
CA ARG A 313 21.61 -1.94 -5.68
C ARG A 313 20.40 -2.62 -5.08
N SER A 314 19.25 -1.93 -5.06
CA SER A 314 17.97 -2.59 -4.80
C SER A 314 17.64 -3.52 -5.97
N PRO A 315 17.86 -4.84 -5.87
CA PRO A 315 17.48 -5.80 -6.91
C PRO A 315 15.96 -5.92 -7.03
N LEU A 316 15.22 -5.24 -6.16
CA LEU A 316 13.80 -5.39 -5.92
C LEU A 316 12.96 -4.50 -6.85
N GLY A 317 13.60 -3.64 -7.66
CA GLY A 317 12.90 -2.73 -8.57
C GLY A 317 12.32 -1.50 -7.84
N HIS A 318 11.37 -0.84 -8.52
CA HIS A 318 10.78 0.42 -8.10
C HIS A 318 9.30 0.45 -8.52
N ALA A 319 8.44 1.10 -7.76
CA ALA A 319 7.05 1.30 -8.17
C ALA A 319 6.93 2.45 -9.18
N ALA A 320 5.77 2.55 -9.83
CA ALA A 320 5.47 3.59 -10.81
C ALA A 320 5.20 4.95 -10.14
N ILE A 321 6.17 5.42 -9.37
CA ILE A 321 6.12 6.67 -8.59
C ILE A 321 7.42 7.44 -8.84
N VAL A 322 7.32 8.71 -9.23
CA VAL A 322 8.45 9.63 -9.33
C VAL A 322 8.11 10.89 -8.56
N SER A 323 8.83 11.15 -7.50
CA SER A 323 8.72 12.37 -6.71
C SER A 323 9.89 13.30 -7.00
N LEU A 324 9.58 14.56 -7.24
CA LEU A 324 10.58 15.55 -7.62
C LEU A 324 10.28 16.94 -7.06
N ASN A 325 11.26 17.81 -7.08
CA ASN A 325 11.12 19.25 -6.90
C ASN A 325 11.69 20.00 -8.11
N VAL A 326 11.13 21.17 -8.37
CA VAL A 326 11.57 22.12 -9.39
C VAL A 326 12.21 23.30 -8.68
N LYS A 327 13.53 23.46 -8.83
CA LYS A 327 14.28 24.55 -8.17
C LYS A 327 13.95 24.60 -6.66
N ASP A 328 13.69 25.77 -6.12
CA ASP A 328 13.27 26.07 -4.75
C ASP A 328 11.77 26.35 -4.61
N TYR A 329 10.98 26.12 -5.68
CA TYR A 329 9.53 26.34 -5.67
C TYR A 329 8.83 25.42 -4.68
N ASP A 330 7.80 25.92 -4.01
CA ASP A 330 6.93 25.10 -3.19
C ASP A 330 6.24 24.02 -4.04
N SER A 331 6.13 22.82 -3.51
CA SER A 331 5.52 21.70 -4.27
C SER A 331 4.04 21.92 -4.60
N GLY A 332 3.31 22.71 -3.80
CA GLY A 332 1.94 23.12 -4.07
C GLY A 332 1.87 24.04 -5.27
N GLU A 333 2.73 25.08 -5.35
CA GLU A 333 2.79 26.01 -6.48
C GLU A 333 3.06 25.27 -7.80
N VAL A 334 4.02 24.34 -7.81
CA VAL A 334 4.32 23.52 -9.00
C VAL A 334 3.11 22.65 -9.40
N SER A 335 2.45 22.02 -8.44
CA SER A 335 1.28 21.16 -8.71
C SER A 335 0.08 21.99 -9.19
N ASP A 336 -0.11 23.19 -8.65
CA ASP A 336 -1.17 24.13 -9.07
C ASP A 336 -0.93 24.61 -10.50
N ALA A 337 0.30 24.98 -10.87
CA ALA A 337 0.65 25.32 -12.24
C ALA A 337 0.40 24.15 -13.21
N LEU A 338 0.85 22.93 -12.85
CA LEU A 338 0.58 21.72 -13.64
C LEU A 338 -0.91 21.49 -13.85
N SER A 339 -1.72 21.69 -12.83
CA SER A 339 -3.18 21.50 -12.89
C SER A 339 -3.87 22.58 -13.69
N ASN A 340 -3.59 23.86 -13.42
CA ASN A 340 -4.33 25.00 -13.95
C ASN A 340 -3.94 25.33 -15.40
N ASP A 341 -2.64 25.25 -15.71
CA ASP A 341 -2.13 25.69 -17.01
C ASP A 341 -2.03 24.53 -18.01
N TYR A 342 -1.82 23.28 -17.51
CA TYR A 342 -1.58 22.11 -18.36
C TYR A 342 -2.62 21.00 -18.20
N GLY A 343 -3.55 21.10 -17.23
CA GLY A 343 -4.56 20.08 -16.98
C GLY A 343 -4.00 18.75 -16.48
N ILE A 344 -2.87 18.78 -15.75
CA ILE A 344 -2.15 17.60 -15.25
C ILE A 344 -2.37 17.47 -13.75
N ALA A 345 -3.03 16.40 -13.32
CA ALA A 345 -3.28 16.10 -11.92
C ALA A 345 -2.07 15.34 -11.31
N THR A 346 -1.44 15.95 -10.31
CA THR A 346 -0.35 15.40 -9.50
C THR A 346 -0.64 15.59 -8.02
N ARG A 347 0.20 15.05 -7.14
CA ARG A 347 0.04 15.25 -5.69
C ARG A 347 1.23 16.00 -5.09
N PRO A 348 1.03 17.20 -4.51
CA PRO A 348 2.08 17.91 -3.78
C PRO A 348 2.14 17.57 -2.29
N GLY A 349 3.16 18.07 -1.61
CA GLY A 349 3.27 18.18 -0.16
C GLY A 349 3.96 17.01 0.52
N ALA A 350 3.48 16.65 1.71
CA ALA A 350 4.16 15.71 2.61
C ALA A 350 3.74 14.24 2.47
N HIS A 351 2.79 13.91 1.58
CA HIS A 351 2.36 12.54 1.22
C HIS A 351 2.05 11.61 2.41
N CYS A 352 1.75 12.15 3.59
CA CYS A 352 1.59 11.40 4.84
C CYS A 352 2.81 10.52 5.21
N ALA A 353 4.02 10.91 4.80
CA ALA A 353 5.28 10.24 5.08
C ALA A 353 6.29 11.18 5.78
N PRO A 354 5.95 11.72 6.98
CA PRO A 354 6.68 12.84 7.59
C PRO A 354 8.15 12.50 7.91
N ARG A 355 8.43 11.26 8.34
CA ARG A 355 9.78 10.83 8.69
C ARG A 355 10.66 10.74 7.45
N LEU A 356 10.11 10.22 6.35
CA LEU A 356 10.84 10.13 5.09
C LEU A 356 11.14 11.51 4.51
N HIS A 357 10.22 12.48 4.62
CA HIS A 357 10.50 13.87 4.23
C HIS A 357 11.64 14.51 5.05
N ILE A 358 11.81 14.11 6.33
CA ILE A 358 12.96 14.52 7.13
C ILE A 358 14.25 13.91 6.58
N ALA A 359 14.27 12.60 6.30
CA ALA A 359 15.44 11.90 5.75
C ALA A 359 15.86 12.45 4.38
N LEU A 360 14.91 12.77 3.51
CA LEU A 360 15.14 13.34 2.18
C LEU A 360 15.50 14.84 2.20
N GLY A 361 15.35 15.54 3.34
CA GLY A 361 15.55 16.99 3.46
C GLY A 361 14.45 17.83 2.81
N THR A 362 13.27 17.28 2.57
CA THR A 362 12.15 17.93 1.87
C THR A 362 11.01 18.38 2.80
N LYS A 363 11.25 18.44 4.11
CA LYS A 363 10.21 18.75 5.11
C LYS A 363 9.48 20.08 4.84
N ASN A 364 10.21 21.10 4.41
CA ASN A 364 9.67 22.45 4.23
C ASN A 364 9.08 22.67 2.83
N GLN A 365 9.73 22.13 1.81
CA GLN A 365 9.34 22.30 0.39
C GLN A 365 8.26 21.29 -0.04
N GLY A 366 8.18 20.13 0.64
CA GLY A 366 7.39 19.00 0.15
C GLY A 366 8.04 18.35 -1.08
N ALA A 367 7.25 17.65 -1.85
CA ALA A 367 7.62 17.13 -3.17
C ALA A 367 6.38 17.07 -4.07
N VAL A 368 6.56 17.15 -5.38
CA VAL A 368 5.51 16.83 -6.36
C VAL A 368 5.67 15.37 -6.76
N ARG A 369 4.64 14.58 -6.52
CA ARG A 369 4.64 13.17 -6.85
C ARG A 369 3.84 12.91 -8.12
N PHE A 370 4.47 12.27 -9.08
CA PHE A 370 3.87 11.67 -10.26
C PHE A 370 3.73 10.18 -10.01
N SER A 371 2.58 9.61 -10.33
CA SER A 371 2.37 8.17 -10.18
C SER A 371 1.52 7.63 -11.32
N PHE A 372 2.01 6.58 -11.93
CA PHE A 372 1.46 6.00 -13.14
C PHE A 372 0.63 4.75 -12.84
N SER A 373 -0.12 4.30 -13.81
CA SER A 373 -0.87 3.05 -13.76
C SER A 373 -0.77 2.33 -15.10
N TYR A 374 -1.28 1.11 -15.15
CA TYR A 374 -1.40 0.35 -16.40
C TYR A 374 -2.12 1.12 -17.51
N PHE A 375 -3.03 2.02 -17.18
CA PHE A 375 -3.81 2.84 -18.13
C PHE A 375 -3.10 4.12 -18.57
N THR A 376 -2.03 4.53 -17.92
CA THR A 376 -1.25 5.72 -18.30
C THR A 376 -0.60 5.53 -19.66
N LYS A 377 -0.65 6.57 -20.50
CA LYS A 377 -0.09 6.59 -21.85
C LYS A 377 1.21 7.38 -21.88
N LYS A 378 2.13 6.99 -22.76
CA LYS A 378 3.41 7.68 -22.93
C LYS A 378 3.22 9.14 -23.35
N GLU A 379 2.24 9.42 -24.21
CA GLU A 379 1.92 10.76 -24.69
C GLU A 379 1.49 11.70 -23.54
N GLU A 380 0.88 11.15 -22.48
CA GLU A 380 0.54 11.92 -21.28
C GLU A 380 1.81 12.34 -20.52
N LEU A 381 2.82 11.47 -20.50
CA LEU A 381 4.13 11.78 -19.90
C LEU A 381 4.89 12.82 -20.71
N ASP A 382 4.83 12.76 -22.06
CA ASP A 382 5.46 13.76 -22.94
C ASP A 382 4.92 15.17 -22.65
N ILE A 383 3.61 15.29 -22.44
CA ILE A 383 2.98 16.56 -22.06
C ILE A 383 3.45 17.01 -20.67
N ALA A 384 3.53 16.11 -19.71
CA ALA A 384 4.00 16.42 -18.35
C ALA A 384 5.47 16.84 -18.33
N ILE A 385 6.33 16.19 -19.11
CA ILE A 385 7.76 16.54 -19.25
C ILE A 385 7.91 17.93 -19.88
N LYS A 386 7.10 18.24 -20.91
CA LYS A 386 7.07 19.57 -21.52
C LYS A 386 6.66 20.65 -20.52
N ALA A 387 5.57 20.42 -19.79
CA ALA A 387 5.11 21.32 -18.74
C ALA A 387 6.17 21.58 -17.67
N LEU A 388 6.83 20.53 -17.17
CA LEU A 388 7.92 20.66 -16.21
C LEU A 388 9.09 21.49 -16.75
N ARG A 389 9.43 21.34 -18.03
CA ARG A 389 10.49 22.14 -18.69
C ARG A 389 10.14 23.60 -18.76
N GLU A 390 8.88 23.93 -19.04
CA GLU A 390 8.39 25.31 -19.09
C GLU A 390 8.32 25.94 -17.68
N ILE A 391 7.91 25.18 -16.65
CA ILE A 391 7.92 25.65 -15.24
C ILE A 391 9.35 25.84 -14.72
N ALA A 392 10.30 25.03 -15.16
CA ALA A 392 11.69 25.09 -14.75
C ALA A 392 12.51 26.17 -15.53
N SER A 393 12.00 26.72 -16.60
CA SER A 393 12.68 27.81 -17.33
C SER A 393 12.58 29.13 -16.56
#